data_74e2565ec5aa8ec360de6407703d801d
#
_entry.id   74e2565ec5aa8ec360de6407703d801d
#
_cell.length_a   1.000
_cell.length_b   1.000
_cell.length_c   1.000
_cell.angle_alpha   90.00
_cell.angle_beta   90.00
_cell.angle_gamma   90.00
#
_symmetry.space_group_name_H-M   'P 1'
#
loop_
_entity.id
_entity.type
_entity.pdbx_description
1 polymer ?
#
loop_
_entity_poly.entity_id
_entity_poly.type
_entity_poly.pdbx_seq_one_letter_code
_entity_poly.pdbx_strand_id
1 'polypeptide(L)'
;MLIGFDKTHVEDQNHLDRMVHFFLYDYRFERVWKNPDNDIEKLSRYRAVLSPDFSMYLEMASVMQLYNVFRNRWCGTCWASKGIRVIPTVNWGDESTFDFCFEGIEKGSVVAVSTYMASEHDNRCDQKEWFMAGYNEMLRRIEPEKIICYNTPFPEMQGNLIYVDYERSSWRYLNYERSFPKEDLDAFKMDGAPIGNCDTIEPYLIGKGGGSAYGGAWKPSKPDDGRFIGEPGSINRTTDRNGNLRETKIGADGRAVKERHYSDHGSPKQHSIPHDHTISWEGNRPNWGKAE
;
A
#
# COMPACT_ATOMS: atom_id res chain seq x y z
N MET A 1 11.40 14.55 -0.08
CA MET A 1 10.54 13.61 -0.82
C MET A 1 10.92 12.18 -0.50
N LEU A 2 10.00 11.22 -0.69
CA LEU A 2 10.25 9.79 -0.49
C LEU A 2 10.40 9.07 -1.85
N ILE A 3 11.03 7.91 -1.84
CA ILE A 3 11.11 6.96 -2.96
C ILE A 3 10.92 5.55 -2.42
N GLY A 4 10.07 4.74 -3.08
CA GLY A 4 9.84 3.36 -2.68
C GLY A 4 11.10 2.49 -2.83
N PHE A 5 11.35 1.63 -1.88
CA PHE A 5 12.50 0.70 -1.93
C PHE A 5 12.56 -0.10 -3.24
N ASP A 6 11.41 -0.48 -3.78
CA ASP A 6 11.29 -1.21 -5.05
C ASP A 6 11.67 -0.37 -6.30
N LYS A 7 11.90 0.93 -6.13
CA LYS A 7 12.32 1.88 -7.18
C LYS A 7 13.77 2.33 -7.02
N THR A 8 14.44 1.91 -5.96
CA THR A 8 15.84 2.25 -5.73
C THR A 8 16.78 1.40 -6.56
N HIS A 9 17.81 2.01 -7.11
CA HIS A 9 18.85 1.34 -7.92
C HIS A 9 20.24 1.80 -7.53
N VAL A 10 21.25 0.93 -7.67
CA VAL A 10 22.66 1.25 -7.40
C VAL A 10 23.16 2.35 -8.34
N GLU A 11 22.64 2.39 -9.55
CA GLU A 11 23.05 3.36 -10.58
C GLU A 11 22.20 4.64 -10.61
N ASP A 12 21.26 4.80 -9.65
CA ASP A 12 20.42 6.00 -9.61
C ASP A 12 21.27 7.26 -9.40
N GLN A 13 21.08 8.27 -10.24
CA GLN A 13 21.76 9.57 -10.17
C GLN A 13 20.78 10.72 -9.91
N ASN A 14 19.48 10.46 -10.04
CA ASN A 14 18.48 11.52 -10.09
C ASN A 14 17.68 11.68 -8.79
N HIS A 15 17.70 10.68 -7.90
CA HIS A 15 16.80 10.66 -6.74
C HIS A 15 17.57 10.49 -5.41
N LEU A 16 18.87 10.74 -5.38
CA LEU A 16 19.71 10.56 -4.19
C LEU A 16 19.39 11.53 -3.06
N ASP A 17 18.71 12.63 -3.36
CA ASP A 17 18.18 13.59 -2.40
C ASP A 17 16.94 13.11 -1.65
N ARG A 18 16.36 11.98 -2.09
CA ARG A 18 15.16 11.38 -1.49
C ARG A 18 15.49 10.44 -0.34
N MET A 19 14.50 10.20 0.49
CA MET A 19 14.56 9.19 1.54
C MET A 19 13.84 7.92 1.06
N VAL A 20 14.45 6.76 1.28
CA VAL A 20 13.86 5.47 0.90
C VAL A 20 12.80 5.07 1.91
N HIS A 21 11.61 4.67 1.44
CA HIS A 21 10.53 4.17 2.28
C HIS A 21 10.16 2.73 1.95
N PHE A 22 9.51 2.07 2.91
CA PHE A 22 9.02 0.70 2.82
C PHE A 22 7.50 0.60 3.02
N PHE A 23 6.75 1.68 2.81
CA PHE A 23 5.29 1.67 2.74
C PHE A 23 4.84 0.95 1.47
N LEU A 24 5.09 -0.35 1.45
CA LEU A 24 4.92 -1.27 0.34
C LEU A 24 4.42 -2.60 0.90
N TYR A 25 3.94 -3.49 0.04
CA TYR A 25 3.66 -4.86 0.47
C TYR A 25 4.93 -5.58 0.92
N ASP A 26 4.87 -6.31 2.02
CA ASP A 26 6.02 -6.99 2.66
C ASP A 26 6.84 -7.81 1.67
N TYR A 27 6.20 -8.54 0.74
CA TYR A 27 6.90 -9.37 -0.24
C TYR A 27 7.87 -8.59 -1.16
N ARG A 28 7.69 -7.28 -1.30
CA ARG A 28 8.57 -6.43 -2.12
C ARG A 28 9.90 -6.13 -1.44
N PHE A 29 9.95 -6.22 -0.13
CA PHE A 29 11.15 -5.92 0.64
C PHE A 29 11.54 -6.99 1.67
N GLU A 30 10.84 -8.13 1.74
CA GLU A 30 11.17 -9.24 2.64
C GLU A 30 12.65 -9.65 2.59
N ARG A 31 13.31 -9.42 1.46
CA ARG A 31 14.72 -9.73 1.27
C ARG A 31 15.65 -8.93 2.18
N VAL A 32 15.27 -7.71 2.62
CA VAL A 32 16.11 -6.89 3.48
C VAL A 32 16.26 -7.48 4.88
N TRP A 33 15.29 -8.29 5.30
CA TRP A 33 15.39 -9.09 6.52
C TRP A 33 16.26 -10.33 6.33
N LYS A 34 16.10 -11.02 5.20
CA LYS A 34 16.86 -12.26 4.91
C LYS A 34 18.34 -12.00 4.67
N ASN A 35 18.67 -10.90 4.01
CA ASN A 35 20.03 -10.52 3.64
C ASN A 35 20.22 -9.01 3.73
N PRO A 36 20.30 -8.44 4.93
CA PRO A 36 20.29 -6.98 5.14
C PRO A 36 21.52 -6.28 4.55
N ASP A 37 22.64 -7.00 4.41
CA ASP A 37 23.88 -6.45 3.87
C ASP A 37 23.83 -6.23 2.35
N ASN A 38 22.99 -6.97 1.62
CA ASN A 38 22.94 -6.91 0.16
C ASN A 38 22.49 -5.55 -0.41
N ASP A 39 21.73 -4.80 0.35
CA ASP A 39 21.19 -3.51 -0.10
C ASP A 39 21.94 -2.30 0.51
N ILE A 40 22.99 -2.50 1.32
CA ILE A 40 23.73 -1.44 2.01
C ILE A 40 24.32 -0.44 1.01
N GLU A 41 25.06 -0.92 0.01
CA GLU A 41 25.67 -0.06 -1.02
C GLU A 41 24.61 0.83 -1.69
N LYS A 42 23.48 0.24 -2.06
CA LYS A 42 22.38 0.96 -2.68
C LYS A 42 21.73 1.96 -1.73
N LEU A 43 21.40 1.54 -0.52
CA LEU A 43 20.70 2.38 0.46
C LEU A 43 21.56 3.54 0.97
N SER A 44 22.88 3.35 1.11
CA SER A 44 23.81 4.38 1.57
C SER A 44 23.92 5.59 0.63
N ARG A 45 23.47 5.44 -0.61
CA ARG A 45 23.50 6.51 -1.62
C ARG A 45 22.39 7.54 -1.45
N TYR A 46 21.29 7.15 -0.79
CA TYR A 46 20.14 8.03 -0.61
C TYR A 46 20.28 8.87 0.67
N ARG A 47 19.55 9.98 0.71
CA ARG A 47 19.63 10.96 1.80
C ARG A 47 19.38 10.36 3.18
N ALA A 48 18.46 9.42 3.28
CA ALA A 48 18.14 8.66 4.49
C ALA A 48 17.30 7.44 4.09
N VAL A 49 17.10 6.53 5.03
CA VAL A 49 16.29 5.32 4.86
C VAL A 49 15.30 5.23 6.01
N LEU A 50 14.04 5.03 5.73
CA LEU A 50 13.05 4.67 6.74
C LEU A 50 13.26 3.19 7.12
N SER A 51 13.06 2.83 8.38
CA SER A 51 13.10 1.41 8.74
C SER A 51 11.93 0.64 8.10
N PRO A 52 12.07 -0.66 7.81
CA PRO A 52 11.07 -1.43 7.06
C PRO A 52 9.70 -1.47 7.74
N ASP A 53 8.65 -1.18 6.98
CA ASP A 53 7.27 -1.16 7.47
C ASP A 53 6.63 -2.56 7.37
N PHE A 54 7.10 -3.51 8.19
CA PHE A 54 6.49 -4.83 8.26
C PHE A 54 5.08 -4.74 8.83
N SER A 55 4.15 -5.42 8.17
CA SER A 55 2.71 -5.33 8.44
C SER A 55 2.29 -5.69 9.87
N MET A 56 1.36 -4.91 10.42
CA MET A 56 0.80 -5.02 11.78
C MET A 56 -0.73 -5.17 11.73
N TYR A 57 -1.22 -6.30 11.14
CA TYR A 57 -2.67 -6.51 11.00
C TYR A 57 -3.33 -6.93 12.32
N LEU A 58 -4.58 -6.50 12.51
CA LEU A 58 -5.36 -6.80 13.72
C LEU A 58 -5.58 -8.30 13.92
N GLU A 59 -5.77 -9.05 12.83
CA GLU A 59 -6.00 -10.49 12.87
C GLU A 59 -4.69 -11.31 13.01
N MET A 60 -3.56 -10.64 13.02
CA MET A 60 -2.26 -11.29 13.18
C MET A 60 -2.06 -11.69 14.63
N ALA A 61 -1.55 -12.90 14.88
CA ALA A 61 -1.17 -13.31 16.24
C ALA A 61 -0.13 -12.35 16.84
N SER A 62 -0.29 -11.95 18.09
CA SER A 62 0.55 -10.95 18.77
C SER A 62 2.06 -11.26 18.69
N VAL A 63 2.44 -12.55 18.72
CA VAL A 63 3.84 -12.98 18.54
C VAL A 63 4.38 -12.62 17.16
N MET A 64 3.55 -12.63 16.13
CA MET A 64 3.94 -12.24 14.77
C MET A 64 4.04 -10.72 14.64
N GLN A 65 3.15 -9.99 15.30
CA GLN A 65 3.21 -8.53 15.37
C GLN A 65 4.49 -8.10 16.12
N LEU A 66 4.79 -8.68 17.26
CA LEU A 66 6.05 -8.45 17.98
C LEU A 66 7.28 -8.78 17.13
N TYR A 67 7.24 -9.89 16.40
CA TYR A 67 8.31 -10.26 15.47
C TYR A 67 8.49 -9.25 14.34
N ASN A 68 7.41 -8.67 13.82
CA ASN A 68 7.48 -7.63 12.80
C ASN A 68 8.08 -6.33 13.33
N VAL A 69 7.74 -5.92 14.55
CA VAL A 69 8.40 -4.80 15.24
C VAL A 69 9.89 -5.09 15.44
N PHE A 70 10.24 -6.28 15.90
CA PHE A 70 11.64 -6.68 16.03
C PHE A 70 12.40 -6.58 14.69
N ARG A 71 11.84 -7.11 13.59
CA ARG A 71 12.48 -7.02 12.27
C ARG A 71 12.69 -5.58 11.82
N ASN A 72 11.69 -4.73 12.02
CA ASN A 72 11.78 -3.30 11.73
C ASN A 72 12.94 -2.64 12.45
N ARG A 73 13.02 -2.79 13.78
CA ARG A 73 14.06 -2.19 14.63
C ARG A 73 15.43 -2.76 14.31
N TRP A 74 15.51 -4.08 14.12
CA TRP A 74 16.75 -4.76 13.82
C TRP A 74 17.35 -4.30 12.47
N CYS A 75 16.58 -4.25 11.41
CA CYS A 75 17.05 -3.74 10.12
C CYS A 75 17.51 -2.29 10.22
N GLY A 76 16.71 -1.45 10.88
CA GLY A 76 17.08 -0.04 11.12
C GLY A 76 18.41 0.11 11.84
N THR A 77 18.60 -0.63 12.95
CA THR A 77 19.83 -0.63 13.73
C THR A 77 21.02 -1.17 12.94
N CYS A 78 20.82 -2.26 12.20
CA CYS A 78 21.85 -2.84 11.34
C CYS A 78 22.36 -1.81 10.31
N TRP A 79 21.47 -1.13 9.62
CA TRP A 79 21.85 -0.11 8.65
C TRP A 79 22.49 1.12 9.30
N ALA A 80 21.95 1.57 10.44
CA ALA A 80 22.55 2.68 11.21
C ALA A 80 23.99 2.36 11.65
N SER A 81 24.27 1.14 12.09
CA SER A 81 25.64 0.68 12.44
C SER A 81 26.63 0.69 11.26
N LYS A 82 26.10 0.69 10.03
CA LYS A 82 26.89 0.82 8.79
C LYS A 82 26.99 2.26 8.29
N GLY A 83 26.55 3.24 9.06
CA GLY A 83 26.63 4.66 8.73
C GLY A 83 25.47 5.19 7.88
N ILE A 84 24.44 4.40 7.64
CA ILE A 84 23.24 4.87 6.93
C ILE A 84 22.38 5.69 7.90
N ARG A 85 21.92 6.85 7.47
CA ARG A 85 20.96 7.65 8.23
C ARG A 85 19.60 6.99 8.20
N VAL A 86 19.17 6.44 9.33
CA VAL A 86 17.88 5.74 9.46
C VAL A 86 16.87 6.60 10.22
N ILE A 87 15.62 6.58 9.76
CA ILE A 87 14.46 7.19 10.42
C ILE A 87 13.52 6.04 10.79
N PRO A 88 13.14 5.87 12.07
CA PRO A 88 12.22 4.84 12.46
C PRO A 88 10.84 4.99 11.81
N THR A 89 10.36 3.94 11.17
CA THR A 89 8.94 3.80 10.83
C THR A 89 8.21 3.25 12.04
N VAL A 90 7.10 3.89 12.40
CA VAL A 90 6.25 3.49 13.53
C VAL A 90 4.91 3.03 12.98
N ASN A 91 4.55 1.81 13.30
CA ASN A 91 3.26 1.21 12.99
C ASN A 91 2.75 0.42 14.20
N TRP A 92 1.47 0.16 14.23
CA TRP A 92 0.78 -0.49 15.34
C TRP A 92 -0.43 -1.26 14.83
N GLY A 93 -0.89 -2.22 15.60
CA GLY A 93 -2.18 -2.87 15.45
C GLY A 93 -3.23 -2.21 16.36
N ASP A 94 -3.90 -3.01 17.18
CA ASP A 94 -4.77 -2.52 18.24
C ASP A 94 -3.98 -2.16 19.52
N GLU A 95 -4.71 -1.76 20.57
CA GLU A 95 -4.12 -1.38 21.87
C GLU A 95 -3.22 -2.45 22.49
N SER A 96 -3.44 -3.74 22.19
CA SER A 96 -2.62 -4.83 22.71
C SER A 96 -1.17 -4.78 22.20
N THR A 97 -0.93 -4.08 21.10
CA THR A 97 0.41 -3.90 20.50
C THR A 97 1.19 -2.75 21.14
N PHE A 98 0.53 -1.86 21.89
CA PHE A 98 1.14 -0.65 22.41
C PHE A 98 2.27 -0.93 23.41
N ASP A 99 2.27 -2.11 24.04
CA ASP A 99 3.33 -2.50 24.97
C ASP A 99 4.69 -2.71 24.29
N PHE A 100 4.73 -2.91 22.98
CA PHE A 100 5.97 -3.21 22.27
C PHE A 100 6.20 -2.42 20.98
N CYS A 101 5.15 -1.90 20.32
CA CYS A 101 5.30 -1.28 18.99
C CYS A 101 6.03 0.06 19.02
N PHE A 102 6.14 0.72 20.15
CA PHE A 102 6.86 1.98 20.35
C PHE A 102 8.26 1.80 20.96
N GLU A 103 8.60 0.59 21.38
CA GLU A 103 9.89 0.30 22.00
C GLU A 103 11.06 0.45 21.00
N GLY A 104 12.23 0.78 21.52
CA GLY A 104 13.45 0.95 20.74
C GLY A 104 13.51 2.24 19.93
N ILE A 105 12.62 3.22 20.21
CA ILE A 105 12.64 4.57 19.62
C ILE A 105 12.81 5.57 20.76
N GLU A 106 13.84 6.41 20.63
CA GLU A 106 14.14 7.42 21.63
C GLU A 106 13.14 8.58 21.60
N LYS A 107 12.85 9.17 22.76
CA LYS A 107 12.05 10.39 22.84
C LYS A 107 12.69 11.53 22.05
N GLY A 108 11.86 12.33 21.39
CA GLY A 108 12.32 13.42 20.54
C GLY A 108 12.81 12.99 19.16
N SER A 109 12.72 11.69 18.82
CA SER A 109 13.12 11.21 17.50
C SER A 109 12.28 11.81 16.36
N VAL A 110 12.87 11.93 15.18
CA VAL A 110 12.11 12.06 13.93
C VAL A 110 11.60 10.68 13.56
N VAL A 111 10.30 10.55 13.32
CA VAL A 111 9.66 9.26 12.99
C VAL A 111 8.87 9.34 11.69
N ALA A 112 8.53 8.20 11.12
CA ALA A 112 7.67 8.12 9.95
C ALA A 112 6.45 7.25 10.23
N VAL A 113 5.28 7.68 9.76
CA VAL A 113 4.00 6.95 9.83
C VAL A 113 3.32 6.97 8.47
N SER A 114 2.35 6.09 8.25
CA SER A 114 1.56 6.06 7.03
C SER A 114 0.06 6.01 7.37
N THR A 115 -0.70 6.91 6.77
CA THR A 115 -2.18 6.87 6.80
C THR A 115 -2.76 6.07 5.63
N TYR A 116 -1.91 5.58 4.70
CA TYR A 116 -2.35 4.96 3.46
C TYR A 116 -3.37 3.84 3.68
N MET A 117 -3.07 2.90 4.56
CA MET A 117 -3.96 1.77 4.84
C MET A 117 -5.21 2.15 5.64
N ALA A 118 -5.15 3.23 6.42
CA ALA A 118 -6.27 3.70 7.22
C ALA A 118 -7.23 4.60 6.43
N SER A 119 -6.78 5.20 5.32
CA SER A 119 -7.56 6.14 4.53
C SER A 119 -8.13 5.56 3.23
N GLU A 120 -7.50 4.54 2.65
CA GLU A 120 -7.82 4.08 1.28
C GLU A 120 -8.53 2.72 1.21
N HIS A 121 -8.53 1.94 2.28
CA HIS A 121 -9.21 0.66 2.30
C HIS A 121 -10.53 0.72 3.06
N ASP A 122 -11.62 0.63 2.32
CA ASP A 122 -13.00 0.36 2.77
C ASP A 122 -13.73 1.45 3.57
N ASN A 123 -13.34 2.72 3.57
CA ASN A 123 -14.10 3.81 4.22
C ASN A 123 -14.59 3.49 5.65
N ARG A 124 -13.82 2.74 6.44
CA ARG A 124 -14.23 2.34 7.77
C ARG A 124 -13.79 3.39 8.77
N CYS A 125 -14.75 4.03 9.39
CA CYS A 125 -14.51 4.94 10.52
C CYS A 125 -13.69 4.26 11.62
N ASP A 126 -13.87 2.97 11.83
CA ASP A 126 -13.14 2.14 12.79
C ASP A 126 -11.62 2.11 12.51
N GLN A 127 -11.18 2.03 11.26
CA GLN A 127 -9.75 2.03 10.94
C GLN A 127 -9.07 3.36 11.29
N LYS A 128 -9.76 4.47 11.07
CA LYS A 128 -9.28 5.78 11.47
C LYS A 128 -9.19 5.88 13.00
N GLU A 129 -10.18 5.38 13.71
CA GLU A 129 -10.20 5.41 15.17
C GLU A 129 -9.01 4.61 15.74
N TRP A 130 -8.77 3.41 15.25
CA TRP A 130 -7.61 2.59 15.66
C TRP A 130 -6.28 3.25 15.30
N PHE A 131 -6.17 3.80 14.10
CA PHE A 131 -4.98 4.57 13.72
C PHE A 131 -4.75 5.72 14.69
N MET A 132 -5.78 6.52 14.98
CA MET A 132 -5.68 7.68 15.86
C MET A 132 -5.40 7.30 17.31
N ALA A 133 -5.91 6.18 17.81
CA ALA A 133 -5.57 5.66 19.13
C ALA A 133 -4.05 5.40 19.26
N GLY A 134 -3.48 4.65 18.33
CA GLY A 134 -2.03 4.39 18.32
C GLY A 134 -1.20 5.62 18.01
N TYR A 135 -1.70 6.53 17.14
CA TYR A 135 -1.02 7.79 16.86
C TYR A 135 -0.88 8.66 18.12
N ASN A 136 -1.95 8.80 18.89
CA ASN A 136 -1.93 9.55 20.13
C ASN A 136 -1.00 8.90 21.18
N GLU A 137 -1.00 7.57 21.24
CA GLU A 137 -0.08 6.83 22.14
C GLU A 137 1.38 7.00 21.71
N MET A 138 1.66 7.01 20.42
CA MET A 138 2.98 7.34 19.86
C MET A 138 3.43 8.73 20.29
N LEU A 139 2.57 9.74 20.16
CA LEU A 139 2.86 11.11 20.60
C LEU A 139 3.21 11.14 22.08
N ARG A 140 2.47 10.42 22.91
CA ARG A 140 2.66 10.38 24.36
C ARG A 140 3.98 9.68 24.76
N ARG A 141 4.38 8.59 24.08
CA ARG A 141 5.56 7.81 24.42
C ARG A 141 6.85 8.36 23.82
N ILE A 142 6.80 8.71 22.53
CA ILE A 142 7.98 9.10 21.77
C ILE A 142 8.22 10.60 21.81
N GLU A 143 7.16 11.41 21.96
CA GLU A 143 7.25 12.88 21.92
C GLU A 143 8.05 13.35 20.69
N PRO A 144 7.69 12.94 19.46
CA PRO A 144 8.53 13.11 18.30
C PRO A 144 8.77 14.57 17.93
N GLU A 145 10.03 14.94 17.60
CA GLU A 145 10.37 16.29 17.11
C GLU A 145 9.67 16.59 15.79
N LYS A 146 9.65 15.59 14.88
CA LYS A 146 9.02 15.68 13.56
C LYS A 146 8.42 14.34 13.18
N ILE A 147 7.32 14.38 12.44
CA ILE A 147 6.61 13.19 11.98
C ILE A 147 6.48 13.27 10.46
N ILE A 148 7.13 12.37 9.76
CA ILE A 148 6.96 12.21 8.31
C ILE A 148 5.68 11.39 8.11
N CYS A 149 4.64 12.03 7.58
CA CYS A 149 3.37 11.38 7.30
C CYS A 149 3.29 11.03 5.80
N TYR A 150 3.30 9.75 5.49
CA TYR A 150 3.08 9.25 4.14
C TYR A 150 1.60 9.12 3.86
N ASN A 151 1.15 9.69 2.74
CA ASN A 151 -0.24 9.92 2.41
C ASN A 151 -0.91 11.01 3.26
N THR A 152 -2.12 11.44 2.89
CA THR A 152 -2.84 12.56 3.48
C THR A 152 -3.05 12.37 4.99
N PRO A 153 -2.55 13.29 5.83
CA PRO A 153 -2.78 13.20 7.25
C PRO A 153 -4.26 13.45 7.60
N PHE A 154 -4.74 12.81 8.65
CA PHE A 154 -6.06 13.13 9.19
C PHE A 154 -6.05 14.51 9.86
N PRO A 155 -7.16 15.26 9.77
CA PRO A 155 -7.27 16.60 10.38
C PRO A 155 -7.00 16.65 11.89
N GLU A 156 -7.24 15.54 12.58
CA GLU A 156 -7.06 15.39 14.02
C GLU A 156 -5.60 15.10 14.43
N MET A 157 -4.73 14.75 13.49
CA MET A 157 -3.32 14.48 13.77
C MET A 157 -2.62 15.76 14.23
N GLN A 158 -2.04 15.69 15.42
CA GLN A 158 -1.29 16.79 16.02
C GLN A 158 0.23 16.54 15.89
N GLY A 159 1.02 17.57 16.12
CA GLY A 159 2.48 17.50 16.09
C GLY A 159 3.09 18.19 14.87
N ASN A 160 4.40 18.11 14.75
CA ASN A 160 5.15 18.72 13.66
C ASN A 160 5.17 17.77 12.45
N LEU A 161 4.08 17.80 11.67
CA LEU A 161 3.86 16.92 10.52
C LEU A 161 4.59 17.40 9.26
N ILE A 162 5.28 16.50 8.60
CA ILE A 162 5.84 16.67 7.27
C ILE A 162 5.05 15.75 6.34
N TYR A 163 4.09 16.33 5.63
CA TYR A 163 3.27 15.59 4.69
C TYR A 163 4.07 15.17 3.45
N VAL A 164 3.93 13.91 3.06
CA VAL A 164 4.49 13.37 1.82
C VAL A 164 3.39 12.72 1.01
N ASP A 165 3.08 13.33 -0.12
CA ASP A 165 2.06 12.88 -1.03
C ASP A 165 2.37 11.49 -1.59
N TYR A 166 1.37 10.60 -1.54
CA TYR A 166 1.47 9.24 -2.08
C TYR A 166 1.76 9.24 -3.59
N GLU A 167 1.05 10.05 -4.36
CA GLU A 167 1.20 10.06 -5.81
C GLU A 167 2.58 10.53 -6.22
N ARG A 168 3.14 11.54 -5.53
CA ARG A 168 4.50 12.04 -5.77
C ARG A 168 5.60 11.04 -5.43
N SER A 169 5.30 10.08 -4.56
CA SER A 169 6.20 8.97 -4.22
C SER A 169 5.97 7.74 -5.08
N SER A 170 4.91 7.75 -5.90
CA SER A 170 4.54 6.64 -6.77
C SER A 170 5.43 6.56 -8.02
N TRP A 171 5.48 5.36 -8.63
CA TRP A 171 6.21 5.15 -9.88
C TRP A 171 5.71 6.02 -11.04
N ARG A 172 4.42 6.39 -11.03
CA ARG A 172 3.82 7.25 -12.07
C ARG A 172 4.46 8.62 -12.06
N TYR A 173 4.62 9.21 -10.88
CA TYR A 173 5.25 10.50 -10.72
C TYR A 173 6.75 10.44 -11.07
N LEU A 174 7.46 9.38 -10.66
CA LEU A 174 8.87 9.18 -11.02
C LEU A 174 9.08 9.07 -12.53
N ASN A 175 8.14 8.45 -13.25
CA ASN A 175 8.17 8.38 -14.71
C ASN A 175 7.80 9.72 -15.35
N TYR A 176 6.90 10.48 -14.74
CA TYR A 176 6.50 11.81 -15.19
C TYR A 176 7.67 12.80 -15.10
N GLU A 177 8.41 12.83 -13.99
CA GLU A 177 9.60 13.66 -13.81
C GLU A 177 10.67 13.44 -14.89
N ARG A 178 10.76 12.23 -15.45
CA ARG A 178 11.67 11.91 -16.56
C ARG A 178 11.24 12.53 -17.89
N SER A 179 9.98 12.86 -18.02
CA SER A 179 9.36 13.34 -19.26
C SER A 179 9.25 14.86 -19.33
N PHE A 180 9.45 15.58 -18.20
CA PHE A 180 9.27 17.02 -18.12
C PHE A 180 10.46 17.71 -17.43
N PRO A 181 10.83 18.94 -17.84
CA PRO A 181 11.87 19.73 -17.16
C PRO A 181 11.50 20.03 -15.71
N LYS A 182 12.51 20.08 -14.81
CA LYS A 182 12.30 20.37 -13.37
C LYS A 182 11.57 21.69 -13.10
N GLU A 183 11.67 22.66 -13.99
CA GLU A 183 11.06 23.98 -13.88
C GLU A 183 9.52 23.94 -13.94
N ASP A 184 8.95 22.96 -14.64
CA ASP A 184 7.49 22.80 -14.73
C ASP A 184 6.88 22.10 -13.50
N LEU A 185 7.70 21.40 -12.71
CA LEU A 185 7.25 20.67 -11.51
C LEU A 185 6.99 21.58 -10.31
N ASP A 186 7.65 22.74 -10.24
CA ASP A 186 7.39 23.75 -9.20
C ASP A 186 6.06 24.48 -9.37
N ALA A 187 5.50 24.49 -10.58
CA ALA A 187 4.17 25.04 -10.87
C ALA A 187 3.01 24.16 -10.33
N PHE A 188 3.29 22.90 -10.02
CA PHE A 188 2.33 21.96 -9.40
C PHE A 188 2.41 21.93 -7.86
N LYS A 189 2.89 22.99 -7.23
CA LYS A 189 2.62 23.20 -5.79
C LYS A 189 1.13 23.48 -5.63
N MET A 190 0.36 22.44 -5.44
CA MET A 190 -1.03 22.60 -5.03
C MET A 190 -1.04 23.21 -3.63
N ASP A 191 -1.37 24.49 -3.58
CA ASP A 191 -1.88 25.12 -2.37
C ASP A 191 -3.06 24.28 -1.88
N GLY A 192 -2.99 23.91 -0.60
CA GLY A 192 -3.86 23.00 0.12
C GLY A 192 -5.23 22.75 -0.50
N ALA A 193 -5.40 21.59 -1.11
CA ALA A 193 -6.72 21.12 -1.46
C ALA A 193 -7.56 21.01 -0.19
N PRO A 194 -8.81 21.50 -0.17
CA PRO A 194 -9.67 21.41 0.99
C PRO A 194 -9.88 19.93 1.32
N ILE A 195 -9.67 19.59 2.58
CA ILE A 195 -9.92 18.26 3.13
C ILE A 195 -11.40 17.96 2.93
N GLY A 196 -11.69 17.07 1.97
CA GLY A 196 -13.04 16.57 1.74
C GLY A 196 -13.58 15.87 2.97
N ASN A 197 -14.84 16.12 3.30
CA ASN A 197 -15.55 15.38 4.33
C ASN A 197 -15.51 13.88 4.02
N CYS A 198 -15.41 13.06 5.06
CA CYS A 198 -15.40 11.59 5.04
C CYS A 198 -16.54 10.95 4.20
N ASP A 199 -17.60 11.71 3.93
CA ASP A 199 -18.83 11.24 3.27
C ASP A 199 -18.84 11.39 1.72
N THR A 200 -17.77 11.91 1.10
CA THR A 200 -17.79 12.26 -0.34
C THR A 200 -16.63 11.74 -1.17
N ILE A 201 -15.86 10.78 -0.67
CA ILE A 201 -14.79 10.18 -1.47
C ILE A 201 -15.39 9.02 -2.29
N GLU A 202 -15.63 9.27 -3.56
CA GLU A 202 -15.89 8.19 -4.51
C GLU A 202 -14.73 7.19 -4.49
N PRO A 203 -15.01 5.87 -4.52
CA PRO A 203 -13.96 4.86 -4.47
C PRO A 203 -13.11 4.94 -5.72
N TYR A 204 -11.97 5.60 -5.62
CA TYR A 204 -10.95 5.51 -6.67
C TYR A 204 -10.43 4.09 -6.72
N LEU A 205 -10.59 3.52 -7.90
CA LEU A 205 -10.20 2.19 -8.33
C LEU A 205 -8.94 1.68 -7.63
N ILE A 206 -9.13 0.64 -6.86
CA ILE A 206 -8.13 -0.20 -6.22
C ILE A 206 -6.94 -0.39 -7.15
N GLY A 207 -5.80 0.10 -6.73
CA GLY A 207 -4.54 -0.11 -7.43
C GLY A 207 -4.30 -1.60 -7.66
N LYS A 208 -4.19 -1.98 -8.91
CA LYS A 208 -3.95 -3.32 -9.41
C LYS A 208 -2.56 -3.84 -9.00
N GLY A 209 -2.45 -4.31 -7.80
CA GLY A 209 -1.33 -5.09 -7.32
C GLY A 209 -1.90 -6.25 -6.55
N GLY A 210 -2.09 -7.38 -7.23
CA GLY A 210 -2.64 -8.58 -6.62
C GLY A 210 -1.69 -9.22 -5.62
N GLY A 211 -1.56 -8.60 -4.49
CA GLY A 211 -0.95 -9.16 -3.31
C GLY A 211 -1.80 -8.69 -2.15
N SER A 212 -2.37 -9.62 -1.44
CA SER A 212 -3.03 -9.35 -0.20
C SER A 212 -2.04 -8.69 0.73
N ALA A 213 -2.40 -7.54 1.27
CA ALA A 213 -1.79 -7.00 2.46
C ALA A 213 -1.77 -8.03 3.60
N TYR A 214 -2.47 -9.10 3.47
CA TYR A 214 -2.71 -10.14 4.47
C TYR A 214 -1.89 -11.39 4.21
N GLY A 215 -0.61 -11.35 3.92
CA GLY A 215 0.37 -12.47 3.96
C GLY A 215 -0.12 -13.91 3.76
N GLY A 216 -1.39 -14.12 3.52
CA GLY A 216 -2.08 -15.34 3.16
C GLY A 216 -2.62 -15.25 1.75
N ALA A 217 -3.03 -16.33 1.16
CA ALA A 217 -3.73 -16.32 -0.10
C ALA A 217 -4.83 -15.25 -0.01
N TRP A 218 -4.69 -14.19 -0.83
CA TRP A 218 -5.66 -13.14 -0.93
C TRP A 218 -7.05 -13.77 -1.06
N LYS A 219 -7.82 -13.61 -0.02
CA LYS A 219 -9.26 -13.79 -0.11
C LYS A 219 -9.76 -12.39 -0.32
N PRO A 220 -10.35 -12.08 -1.48
CA PRO A 220 -11.19 -10.93 -1.52
C PRO A 220 -12.17 -11.13 -0.38
N SER A 221 -12.15 -10.25 0.59
CA SER A 221 -13.17 -10.22 1.65
C SER A 221 -14.54 -9.98 1.02
N LYS A 222 -14.54 -9.48 -0.22
CA LYS A 222 -15.67 -9.44 -1.11
C LYS A 222 -15.17 -9.90 -2.47
N PRO A 223 -15.81 -10.87 -3.13
CA PRO A 223 -15.67 -11.04 -4.55
C PRO A 223 -15.92 -9.66 -5.13
N ASP A 224 -15.08 -9.23 -6.07
CA ASP A 224 -15.05 -7.94 -6.73
C ASP A 224 -16.48 -7.41 -6.88
N ASP A 225 -16.87 -6.56 -5.90
CA ASP A 225 -18.27 -6.19 -5.70
C ASP A 225 -18.73 -5.51 -6.97
N GLY A 226 -19.61 -6.08 -7.69
CA GLY A 226 -20.08 -5.66 -8.98
C GLY A 226 -19.58 -6.47 -10.16
N ARG A 227 -18.55 -7.34 -10.01
CA ARG A 227 -18.17 -8.24 -11.11
C ARG A 227 -18.83 -9.61 -10.98
N PHE A 228 -18.69 -10.26 -9.84
CA PHE A 228 -19.10 -11.66 -9.66
C PHE A 228 -20.36 -11.85 -8.80
N ILE A 229 -20.84 -10.80 -8.16
CA ILE A 229 -22.07 -10.80 -7.37
C ILE A 229 -22.96 -9.66 -7.85
N GLY A 230 -24.25 -9.89 -7.93
CA GLY A 230 -25.21 -8.90 -8.35
C GLY A 230 -26.66 -9.40 -8.26
N GLU A 231 -27.56 -8.60 -8.77
CA GLU A 231 -28.98 -9.01 -8.84
C GLU A 231 -29.15 -10.23 -9.73
N PRO A 232 -29.93 -11.24 -9.30
CA PRO A 232 -30.21 -12.42 -10.09
C PRO A 232 -30.68 -12.08 -11.52
N GLY A 233 -30.02 -12.66 -12.51
CA GLY A 233 -30.33 -12.46 -13.92
C GLY A 233 -29.72 -11.20 -14.56
N SER A 234 -29.01 -10.34 -13.78
CA SER A 234 -28.34 -9.15 -14.29
C SER A 234 -27.07 -9.47 -15.09
N ILE A 235 -26.57 -8.48 -15.82
CA ILE A 235 -25.27 -8.51 -16.49
C ILE A 235 -24.44 -7.35 -15.94
N ASN A 236 -23.36 -7.68 -15.23
CA ASN A 236 -22.43 -6.71 -14.73
C ASN A 236 -21.38 -6.41 -15.80
N ARG A 237 -21.10 -5.12 -16.04
CA ARG A 237 -20.11 -4.66 -17.02
C ARG A 237 -18.92 -4.08 -16.29
N THR A 238 -17.74 -4.63 -16.57
CA THR A 238 -16.46 -4.18 -16.00
C THR A 238 -15.42 -4.10 -17.11
N THR A 239 -14.26 -3.52 -16.83
CA THR A 239 -13.13 -3.50 -17.75
C THR A 239 -11.93 -4.26 -17.18
N ASP A 240 -11.13 -4.85 -18.07
CA ASP A 240 -9.86 -5.46 -17.67
C ASP A 240 -8.76 -4.39 -17.46
N ARG A 241 -7.55 -4.84 -17.13
CA ARG A 241 -6.39 -3.98 -16.89
C ARG A 241 -5.98 -3.11 -18.09
N ASN A 242 -6.38 -3.53 -19.28
CA ASN A 242 -6.08 -2.85 -20.54
C ASN A 242 -7.26 -2.00 -21.03
N GLY A 243 -8.36 -1.93 -20.25
CA GLY A 243 -9.56 -1.20 -20.60
C GLY A 243 -10.54 -1.99 -21.48
N ASN A 244 -10.30 -3.29 -21.74
CA ASN A 244 -11.21 -4.10 -22.55
C ASN A 244 -12.44 -4.47 -21.74
N LEU A 245 -13.60 -4.40 -22.37
CA LEU A 245 -14.90 -4.71 -21.79
C LEU A 245 -14.97 -6.19 -21.37
N ARG A 246 -15.63 -6.43 -20.24
CA ARG A 246 -16.10 -7.74 -19.76
C ARG A 246 -17.55 -7.66 -19.37
N GLU A 247 -18.32 -8.68 -19.69
CA GLU A 247 -19.71 -8.82 -19.28
C GLU A 247 -19.87 -10.10 -18.47
N THR A 248 -20.28 -9.96 -17.20
CA THR A 248 -20.47 -11.07 -16.28
C THR A 248 -21.95 -11.30 -16.05
N LYS A 249 -22.45 -12.45 -16.44
CA LYS A 249 -23.84 -12.85 -16.21
C LYS A 249 -24.00 -13.41 -14.80
N ILE A 250 -24.98 -12.89 -14.07
CA ILE A 250 -25.34 -13.29 -12.72
C ILE A 250 -26.44 -14.36 -12.78
N GLY A 251 -26.24 -15.46 -12.07
CA GLY A 251 -27.20 -16.55 -11.95
C GLY A 251 -28.33 -16.23 -10.98
N ALA A 252 -29.24 -17.20 -10.79
CA ALA A 252 -30.41 -17.06 -9.93
C ALA A 252 -30.06 -16.96 -8.42
N ASP A 253 -28.87 -17.37 -8.05
CA ASP A 253 -28.32 -17.30 -6.68
C ASP A 253 -27.56 -16.01 -6.39
N GLY A 254 -27.59 -15.05 -7.32
CA GLY A 254 -26.86 -13.78 -7.20
C GLY A 254 -25.35 -13.87 -7.47
N ARG A 255 -24.86 -15.03 -7.95
CA ARG A 255 -23.45 -15.28 -8.26
C ARG A 255 -23.23 -15.37 -9.76
N ALA A 256 -22.02 -14.99 -10.20
CA ALA A 256 -21.63 -15.11 -11.60
C ALA A 256 -21.67 -16.57 -12.08
N VAL A 257 -22.21 -16.78 -13.27
CA VAL A 257 -22.29 -18.11 -13.93
C VAL A 257 -21.52 -18.15 -15.25
N LYS A 258 -21.34 -16.99 -15.89
CA LYS A 258 -20.63 -16.87 -17.18
C LYS A 258 -20.02 -15.49 -17.33
N GLU A 259 -18.84 -15.40 -17.94
CA GLU A 259 -18.20 -14.11 -18.25
C GLU A 259 -17.75 -14.08 -19.71
N ARG A 260 -18.09 -13.01 -20.41
CA ARG A 260 -17.65 -12.74 -21.78
C ARG A 260 -16.53 -11.72 -21.77
N HIS A 261 -15.43 -12.05 -22.43
CA HIS A 261 -14.28 -11.19 -22.61
C HIS A 261 -14.20 -10.65 -24.04
N TYR A 262 -13.90 -9.37 -24.17
CA TYR A 262 -13.69 -8.70 -25.45
C TYR A 262 -12.21 -8.43 -25.72
N SER A 263 -11.33 -9.35 -25.27
CA SER A 263 -9.89 -9.35 -25.52
C SER A 263 -9.39 -10.78 -25.67
N ASP A 264 -8.26 -10.97 -26.34
CA ASP A 264 -7.57 -12.26 -26.48
C ASP A 264 -6.53 -12.51 -25.39
N HIS A 265 -6.44 -11.61 -24.40
CA HIS A 265 -5.44 -11.65 -23.33
C HIS A 265 -3.97 -11.73 -23.81
N GLY A 266 -3.70 -11.29 -25.04
CA GLY A 266 -2.40 -11.40 -25.70
C GLY A 266 -2.08 -12.80 -26.24
N SER A 267 -3.09 -13.66 -26.38
CA SER A 267 -2.96 -15.03 -26.87
C SER A 267 -3.95 -15.32 -28.02
N PRO A 268 -3.83 -14.65 -29.20
CA PRO A 268 -4.80 -14.73 -30.28
C PRO A 268 -4.96 -16.12 -30.90
N LYS A 269 -3.99 -17.02 -30.65
CA LYS A 269 -4.07 -18.43 -31.08
C LYS A 269 -4.94 -19.30 -30.17
N GLN A 270 -5.21 -18.85 -28.95
CA GLN A 270 -5.93 -19.61 -27.93
C GLN A 270 -7.31 -19.04 -27.62
N HIS A 271 -7.50 -17.76 -27.90
CA HIS A 271 -8.75 -17.03 -27.58
C HIS A 271 -9.25 -16.26 -28.79
N SER A 272 -10.50 -16.52 -29.18
CA SER A 272 -11.24 -15.66 -30.11
C SER A 272 -11.68 -14.37 -29.43
N ILE A 273 -12.07 -13.36 -30.17
CA ILE A 273 -12.67 -12.13 -29.65
C ILE A 273 -14.07 -11.97 -30.29
N PRO A 274 -15.13 -11.95 -29.49
CA PRO A 274 -15.20 -12.25 -28.05
C PRO A 274 -15.14 -13.74 -27.75
N HIS A 275 -14.85 -14.12 -26.52
CA HIS A 275 -14.95 -15.48 -26.02
C HIS A 275 -15.59 -15.51 -24.62
N ASP A 276 -16.14 -16.67 -24.27
CA ASP A 276 -16.89 -16.86 -23.04
C ASP A 276 -16.15 -17.81 -22.09
N HIS A 277 -16.27 -17.57 -20.79
CA HIS A 277 -15.85 -18.48 -19.74
C HIS A 277 -17.02 -18.84 -18.85
N THR A 278 -17.24 -20.11 -18.62
CA THR A 278 -18.15 -20.58 -17.59
C THR A 278 -17.52 -20.33 -16.22
N ILE A 279 -18.30 -19.83 -15.25
CA ILE A 279 -17.85 -19.61 -13.88
C ILE A 279 -18.47 -20.64 -12.96
N SER A 280 -17.63 -21.37 -12.24
CA SER A 280 -18.01 -22.26 -11.15
C SER A 280 -17.51 -21.69 -9.82
N TRP A 281 -18.10 -22.12 -8.72
CA TRP A 281 -17.78 -21.61 -7.40
C TRP A 281 -17.31 -22.73 -6.48
N GLU A 282 -16.19 -22.49 -5.80
CA GLU A 282 -15.68 -23.33 -4.73
C GLU A 282 -15.75 -22.51 -3.42
N GLY A 283 -16.81 -22.74 -2.63
CA GLY A 283 -17.15 -21.86 -1.50
C GLY A 283 -17.51 -20.45 -1.97
N ASN A 284 -16.70 -19.46 -1.60
CA ASN A 284 -16.84 -18.07 -2.05
C ASN A 284 -15.85 -17.68 -3.17
N ARG A 285 -15.18 -18.65 -3.81
CA ARG A 285 -14.16 -18.41 -4.82
C ARG A 285 -14.69 -18.72 -6.21
N PRO A 286 -14.69 -17.74 -7.15
CA PRO A 286 -15.01 -18.01 -8.54
C PRO A 286 -13.84 -18.68 -9.25
N ASN A 287 -14.12 -19.70 -10.06
CA ASN A 287 -13.18 -20.39 -10.91
C ASN A 287 -13.65 -20.31 -12.36
N TRP A 288 -12.73 -19.95 -13.27
CA TRP A 288 -13.04 -19.88 -14.69
C TRP A 288 -12.82 -21.22 -15.38
N GLY A 289 -13.81 -21.63 -16.17
CA GLY A 289 -13.68 -22.68 -17.14
C GLY A 289 -12.76 -22.29 -18.29
N LYS A 290 -12.53 -23.26 -19.20
CA LYS A 290 -11.81 -22.97 -20.47
C LYS A 290 -12.63 -21.96 -21.29
N ALA A 291 -11.92 -21.19 -22.11
CA ALA A 291 -12.54 -20.31 -23.09
C ALA A 291 -13.32 -21.13 -24.14
N GLU A 292 -14.52 -20.69 -24.46
CA GLU A 292 -15.43 -21.25 -25.48
C GLU A 292 -15.64 -20.27 -26.63
#